data_669015f381aa395ed6d1debe8d89bb0c
#
_entry.id   669015f381aa395ed6d1debe8d89bb0c
#
_cell.length_a   1.000
_cell.length_b   1.000
_cell.length_c   1.000
_cell.angle_alpha   90.00
_cell.angle_beta   90.00
_cell.angle_gamma   90.00
#
_symmetry.space_group_name_H-M   'P 1'
#
loop_
_entity.id
_entity.type
_entity.pdbx_description
1 polymer ?
#
loop_
_entity_poly.entity_id
_entity_poly.type
_entity_poly.pdbx_seq_one_letter_code
_entity_poly.pdbx_strand_id
1 'polypeptide(L)'
;MINKHERGIPSKYLKSTSTKARHDAKLYSLLDWIYRFGFTSTSVIELLWDVERSVVNRMVKRYVDDGVLNEVATFACRDRRVFLLKPKAIRMLEELHGEELRYSIKPSTINPKSITHDLIVGCVIAFGLQQGKIGFFITEREQQKDNQGKRRRVDAICYDLHDNEMVAVEVECSAKTIPHRLDLLRRYRKAISDDNLYHKVLIYSHKRRYVKDAERVNSKLTSKEANQLDEMFFKEHIKYIYNKELIALIYNKFWLH
;
A
#
# COMPACT_ATOMS: atom_id res chain seq x y z
N MET A 1 -21.25 -12.60 -9.17
CA MET A 1 -20.33 -12.42 -8.04
C MET A 1 -19.42 -11.28 -8.39
N ILE A 2 -19.49 -10.16 -7.66
CA ILE A 2 -18.54 -9.06 -7.81
C ILE A 2 -17.18 -9.61 -7.35
N ASN A 3 -16.20 -9.52 -8.22
CA ASN A 3 -14.86 -10.04 -7.96
C ASN A 3 -14.33 -9.39 -6.65
N LYS A 4 -13.90 -10.17 -5.65
CA LYS A 4 -13.43 -9.66 -4.35
C LYS A 4 -12.33 -8.59 -4.49
N HIS A 5 -11.67 -8.51 -5.64
CA HIS A 5 -10.60 -7.57 -5.94
C HIS A 5 -11.07 -6.23 -6.53
N GLU A 6 -12.33 -6.11 -6.94
CA GLU A 6 -12.93 -4.86 -7.44
C GLU A 6 -13.64 -4.04 -6.36
N ARG A 7 -13.36 -4.32 -5.09
CA ARG A 7 -13.93 -3.60 -3.96
C ARG A 7 -13.40 -2.17 -3.94
N GLY A 8 -14.29 -1.24 -4.01
CA GLY A 8 -14.02 0.20 -3.97
C GLY A 8 -14.99 0.95 -4.88
N ILE A 9 -15.23 2.22 -4.57
CA ILE A 9 -16.05 3.06 -5.43
C ILE A 9 -15.22 3.46 -6.64
N PRO A 10 -15.68 3.19 -7.88
CA PRO A 10 -14.93 3.52 -9.07
C PRO A 10 -14.50 4.99 -9.12
N SER A 11 -13.26 5.25 -9.51
CA SER A 11 -12.67 6.59 -9.58
C SER A 11 -13.50 7.61 -10.36
N LYS A 12 -14.32 7.14 -11.32
CA LYS A 12 -15.28 7.98 -12.07
C LYS A 12 -16.26 8.75 -11.18
N TYR A 13 -16.64 8.20 -10.02
CA TYR A 13 -17.55 8.87 -9.10
C TYR A 13 -16.85 9.95 -8.26
N LEU A 14 -15.53 9.87 -8.08
CA LEU A 14 -14.75 10.93 -7.45
C LEU A 14 -14.82 12.25 -8.24
N LYS A 15 -14.97 12.16 -9.56
CA LYS A 15 -15.08 13.29 -10.52
C LYS A 15 -16.51 13.55 -11.01
N SER A 16 -17.53 12.92 -10.41
CA SER A 16 -18.93 13.12 -10.77
C SER A 16 -19.37 14.58 -10.62
N THR A 17 -20.28 15.05 -11.48
CA THR A 17 -20.92 16.37 -11.35
C THR A 17 -21.84 16.45 -10.14
N SER A 18 -22.42 15.32 -9.71
CA SER A 18 -23.24 15.24 -8.50
C SER A 18 -22.40 15.40 -7.23
N THR A 19 -22.72 16.42 -6.43
CA THR A 19 -22.04 16.66 -5.14
C THR A 19 -22.24 15.50 -4.17
N LYS A 20 -23.44 14.89 -4.14
CA LYS A 20 -23.74 13.73 -3.32
C LYS A 20 -22.89 12.53 -3.75
N ALA A 21 -22.87 12.21 -5.05
CA ALA A 21 -22.08 11.09 -5.56
C ALA A 21 -20.58 11.26 -5.29
N ARG A 22 -20.03 12.48 -5.42
CA ARG A 22 -18.63 12.78 -5.05
C ARG A 22 -18.36 12.60 -3.57
N HIS A 23 -19.30 13.06 -2.71
CA HIS A 23 -19.17 12.89 -1.27
C HIS A 23 -19.16 11.42 -0.87
N ASP A 24 -20.13 10.65 -1.37
CA ASP A 24 -20.29 9.23 -1.05
C ASP A 24 -19.08 8.43 -1.59
N ALA A 25 -18.62 8.73 -2.81
CA ALA A 25 -17.43 8.11 -3.39
C ALA A 25 -16.16 8.35 -2.54
N LYS A 26 -15.96 9.59 -2.06
CA LYS A 26 -14.83 9.91 -1.17
C LYS A 26 -14.95 9.20 0.18
N LEU A 27 -16.14 9.21 0.76
CA LEU A 27 -16.36 8.55 2.04
C LEU A 27 -16.08 7.05 1.94
N TYR A 28 -16.76 6.35 1.05
CA TYR A 28 -16.63 4.89 0.96
C TYR A 28 -15.24 4.45 0.47
N SER A 29 -14.62 5.18 -0.46
CA SER A 29 -13.22 4.89 -0.84
C SER A 29 -12.26 5.02 0.34
N LEU A 30 -12.47 5.99 1.23
CA LEU A 30 -11.68 6.16 2.44
C LEU A 30 -11.92 5.04 3.45
N LEU A 31 -13.19 4.68 3.68
CA LEU A 31 -13.52 3.61 4.63
C LEU A 31 -12.96 2.28 4.16
N ASP A 32 -13.14 1.92 2.88
CA ASP A 32 -12.56 0.70 2.29
C ASP A 32 -11.02 0.72 2.36
N TRP A 33 -10.40 1.86 2.05
CA TRP A 33 -8.96 2.04 2.18
C TRP A 33 -8.46 1.74 3.60
N ILE A 34 -9.06 2.38 4.61
CA ILE A 34 -8.66 2.16 6.00
C ILE A 34 -8.92 0.72 6.43
N TYR A 35 -10.02 0.11 6.01
CA TYR A 35 -10.31 -1.29 6.29
C TYR A 35 -9.21 -2.23 5.77
N ARG A 36 -8.72 -1.98 4.57
CA ARG A 36 -7.72 -2.81 3.88
C ARG A 36 -6.31 -2.58 4.40
N PHE A 37 -5.91 -1.34 4.68
CA PHE A 37 -4.58 -1.00 5.21
C PHE A 37 -4.49 -1.02 6.74
N GLY A 38 -5.61 -0.93 7.44
CA GLY A 38 -5.68 -0.85 8.90
C GLY A 38 -5.76 0.58 9.43
N PHE A 39 -5.08 1.52 8.79
CA PHE A 39 -5.10 2.94 9.09
C PHE A 39 -4.63 3.76 7.88
N THR A 40 -4.76 5.09 7.96
CA THR A 40 -4.27 6.01 6.92
C THR A 40 -3.88 7.36 7.52
N SER A 41 -3.30 8.26 6.72
CA SER A 41 -3.00 9.64 7.10
C SER A 41 -3.59 10.65 6.12
N THR A 42 -3.62 11.93 6.50
CA THR A 42 -4.06 13.02 5.61
C THR A 42 -3.31 13.00 4.27
N SER A 43 -2.00 12.77 4.30
CA SER A 43 -1.15 12.76 3.10
C SER A 43 -1.51 11.63 2.12
N VAL A 44 -1.88 10.45 2.62
CA VAL A 44 -2.36 9.34 1.78
C VAL A 44 -3.73 9.66 1.18
N ILE A 45 -4.63 10.27 1.98
CA ILE A 45 -5.98 10.65 1.51
C ILE A 45 -5.91 11.70 0.42
N GLU A 46 -4.98 12.68 0.51
CA GLU A 46 -4.75 13.66 -0.57
C GLU A 46 -4.49 12.98 -1.91
N LEU A 47 -3.65 11.94 -1.92
CA LEU A 47 -3.34 11.15 -3.11
C LEU A 47 -4.54 10.31 -3.56
N LEU A 48 -5.19 9.62 -2.62
CA LEU A 48 -6.31 8.74 -2.92
C LEU A 48 -7.48 9.50 -3.59
N TRP A 49 -7.75 10.72 -3.14
CA TRP A 49 -8.85 11.54 -3.65
C TRP A 49 -8.45 12.53 -4.74
N ASP A 50 -7.16 12.72 -4.98
CA ASP A 50 -6.62 13.74 -5.90
C ASP A 50 -7.18 15.13 -5.58
N VAL A 51 -7.04 15.55 -4.33
CA VAL A 51 -7.54 16.85 -3.83
C VAL A 51 -6.54 17.49 -2.88
N GLU A 52 -6.69 18.80 -2.70
CA GLU A 52 -5.84 19.56 -1.80
C GLU A 52 -6.05 19.20 -0.31
N ARG A 53 -5.00 19.35 0.47
CA ARG A 53 -4.95 19.09 1.90
C ARG A 53 -6.05 19.81 2.70
N SER A 54 -6.38 21.04 2.33
CA SER A 54 -7.45 21.82 2.96
C SER A 54 -8.81 21.14 2.87
N VAL A 55 -9.10 20.54 1.71
CA VAL A 55 -10.32 19.78 1.46
C VAL A 55 -10.33 18.50 2.30
N VAL A 56 -9.21 17.76 2.31
CA VAL A 56 -9.06 16.54 3.12
C VAL A 56 -9.28 16.87 4.59
N ASN A 57 -8.60 17.88 5.14
CA ASN A 57 -8.70 18.24 6.56
C ASN A 57 -10.14 18.55 6.97
N ARG A 58 -10.88 19.32 6.15
CA ARG A 58 -12.27 19.66 6.41
C ARG A 58 -13.16 18.43 6.41
N MET A 59 -13.00 17.54 5.44
CA MET A 59 -13.82 16.33 5.33
C MET A 59 -13.53 15.33 6.45
N VAL A 60 -12.25 15.08 6.71
CA VAL A 60 -11.82 14.15 7.76
C VAL A 60 -12.27 14.65 9.14
N LYS A 61 -12.12 15.97 9.41
CA LYS A 61 -12.63 16.55 10.66
C LYS A 61 -14.12 16.23 10.84
N ARG A 62 -14.94 16.45 9.81
CA ARG A 62 -16.36 16.10 9.85
C ARG A 62 -16.57 14.61 10.13
N TYR A 63 -15.82 13.70 9.50
CA TYR A 63 -15.98 12.26 9.75
C TYR A 63 -15.56 11.84 11.17
N VAL A 64 -14.60 12.56 11.78
CA VAL A 64 -14.24 12.38 13.20
C VAL A 64 -15.36 12.88 14.09
N ASP A 65 -15.88 14.09 13.83
CA ASP A 65 -16.99 14.70 14.58
C ASP A 65 -18.27 13.84 14.48
N ASP A 66 -18.56 13.27 13.30
CA ASP A 66 -19.71 12.38 13.03
C ASP A 66 -19.53 10.95 13.63
N GLY A 67 -18.39 10.67 14.28
CA GLY A 67 -18.12 9.37 14.91
C GLY A 67 -17.86 8.23 13.92
N VAL A 68 -17.44 8.55 12.69
CA VAL A 68 -17.07 7.59 11.64
C VAL A 68 -15.60 7.19 11.76
N LEU A 69 -14.72 8.17 12.00
CA LEU A 69 -13.28 7.97 12.15
C LEU A 69 -12.80 8.22 13.57
N ASN A 70 -11.74 7.52 13.95
CA ASN A 70 -10.95 7.77 15.14
C ASN A 70 -9.61 8.40 14.74
N GLU A 71 -9.29 9.58 15.29
CA GLU A 71 -8.00 10.24 15.10
C GLU A 71 -7.04 9.81 16.20
N VAL A 72 -5.84 9.38 15.81
CA VAL A 72 -4.78 8.94 16.73
C VAL A 72 -3.51 9.72 16.45
N ALA A 73 -2.95 10.36 17.49
CA ALA A 73 -1.71 11.10 17.39
C ALA A 73 -0.50 10.17 17.11
N THR A 74 0.43 10.63 16.26
CA THR A 74 1.67 9.91 15.95
C THR A 74 2.77 10.89 15.55
N PHE A 75 4.03 10.50 15.78
CA PHE A 75 5.21 11.21 15.27
C PHE A 75 5.79 10.57 14.01
N ALA A 76 5.18 9.49 13.49
CA ALA A 76 5.69 8.72 12.36
C ALA A 76 5.51 9.43 11.00
N CYS A 77 4.75 10.52 10.93
CA CYS A 77 4.56 11.31 9.72
C CYS A 77 4.35 12.79 10.04
N ARG A 78 4.54 13.64 9.03
CA ARG A 78 4.36 15.10 9.13
C ARG A 78 2.94 15.50 9.54
N ASP A 79 1.95 14.68 9.24
CA ASP A 79 0.55 14.89 9.62
C ASP A 79 0.32 14.81 11.13
N ARG A 80 1.25 14.17 11.85
CA ARG A 80 1.20 13.90 13.30
C ARG A 80 -0.06 13.18 13.77
N ARG A 81 -0.78 12.55 12.84
CA ARG A 81 -2.01 11.81 13.10
C ARG A 81 -2.26 10.74 12.04
N VAL A 82 -2.92 9.69 12.48
CA VAL A 82 -3.48 8.65 11.62
C VAL A 82 -4.96 8.43 11.96
N PHE A 83 -5.70 7.86 11.02
CA PHE A 83 -7.12 7.62 11.13
C PHE A 83 -7.44 6.14 11.07
N LEU A 84 -8.30 5.70 12.00
CA LEU A 84 -8.86 4.34 12.06
C LEU A 84 -10.38 4.42 11.90
N LEU A 85 -10.99 3.29 11.57
CA LEU A 85 -12.45 3.17 11.55
C LEU A 85 -13.01 3.08 12.98
N LYS A 86 -14.17 3.68 13.19
CA LYS A 86 -15.03 3.42 14.36
C LYS A 86 -16.12 2.39 14.01
N PRO A 87 -16.84 1.84 15.00
CA PRO A 87 -17.89 0.83 14.75
C PRO A 87 -18.95 1.28 13.74
N LYS A 88 -19.28 2.57 13.70
CA LYS A 88 -20.20 3.14 12.72
C LYS A 88 -19.72 2.93 11.28
N ALA A 89 -18.43 3.18 11.03
CA ALA A 89 -17.83 2.98 9.71
C ALA A 89 -17.81 1.51 9.28
N ILE A 90 -17.60 0.59 10.23
CA ILE A 90 -17.63 -0.85 9.94
C ILE A 90 -19.03 -1.24 9.49
N ARG A 91 -20.08 -0.85 10.21
CA ARG A 91 -21.48 -1.12 9.80
C ARG A 91 -21.79 -0.55 8.40
N MET A 92 -21.33 0.67 8.09
CA MET A 92 -21.51 1.25 6.76
C MET A 92 -20.83 0.42 5.66
N LEU A 93 -19.65 -0.13 5.93
CA LEU A 93 -18.97 -1.02 4.99
C LEU A 93 -19.64 -2.39 4.88
N GLU A 94 -20.13 -2.95 5.99
CA GLU A 94 -20.89 -4.20 6.00
C GLU A 94 -22.19 -4.09 5.18
N GLU A 95 -22.91 -2.99 5.32
CA GLU A 95 -24.08 -2.68 4.51
C GLU A 95 -23.72 -2.58 3.00
N LEU A 96 -22.57 -1.93 2.68
CA LEU A 96 -22.11 -1.81 1.30
C LEU A 96 -21.67 -3.14 0.68
N HIS A 97 -20.96 -3.97 1.45
CA HIS A 97 -20.39 -5.24 0.95
C HIS A 97 -21.35 -6.43 1.12
N GLY A 98 -22.38 -6.31 1.95
CA GLY A 98 -23.33 -7.40 2.25
C GLY A 98 -22.70 -8.55 3.03
N GLU A 99 -21.61 -8.30 3.76
CA GLU A 99 -20.90 -9.30 4.56
C GLU A 99 -20.38 -8.72 5.88
N GLU A 100 -20.25 -9.54 6.92
CA GLU A 100 -19.63 -9.16 8.19
C GLU A 100 -18.12 -8.93 8.00
N LEU A 101 -17.61 -7.82 8.55
CA LEU A 101 -16.22 -7.40 8.39
C LEU A 101 -15.44 -7.49 9.70
N ARG A 102 -14.24 -8.10 9.65
CA ARG A 102 -13.33 -8.18 10.80
C ARG A 102 -12.30 -7.05 10.74
N TYR A 103 -12.42 -6.10 11.65
CA TYR A 103 -11.49 -4.98 11.78
C TYR A 103 -11.20 -4.68 13.24
N SER A 104 -9.93 -4.41 13.58
CA SER A 104 -9.57 -3.96 14.93
C SER A 104 -9.64 -2.43 15.02
N ILE A 105 -10.54 -1.94 15.86
CA ILE A 105 -10.71 -0.51 16.14
C ILE A 105 -9.74 0.03 17.20
N LYS A 106 -8.93 -0.83 17.80
CA LYS A 106 -8.03 -0.46 18.90
C LYS A 106 -6.74 0.17 18.37
N PRO A 107 -6.39 1.42 18.75
CA PRO A 107 -5.13 2.05 18.36
C PRO A 107 -3.88 1.24 18.76
N SER A 108 -3.95 0.49 19.84
CA SER A 108 -2.85 -0.37 20.32
C SER A 108 -2.47 -1.50 19.36
N THR A 109 -3.29 -1.81 18.36
CA THR A 109 -2.95 -2.79 17.32
C THR A 109 -2.03 -2.24 16.24
N ILE A 110 -1.83 -0.92 16.19
CA ILE A 110 -0.90 -0.29 15.26
C ILE A 110 0.52 -0.44 15.84
N ASN A 111 1.41 -1.05 15.06
CA ASN A 111 2.81 -1.12 15.43
C ASN A 111 3.49 0.25 15.17
N PRO A 112 3.94 1.00 16.20
CA PRO A 112 4.53 2.33 15.99
C PRO A 112 5.77 2.31 15.09
N LYS A 113 6.50 1.19 15.04
CA LYS A 113 7.72 1.04 14.24
C LYS A 113 7.43 0.86 12.75
N SER A 114 6.22 0.39 12.38
CA SER A 114 5.85 0.17 10.98
C SER A 114 5.01 1.31 10.37
N ILE A 115 4.48 2.24 11.18
CA ILE A 115 3.56 3.30 10.69
C ILE A 115 4.11 4.03 9.47
N THR A 116 5.38 4.49 9.54
CA THR A 116 6.00 5.22 8.40
C THR A 116 6.07 4.36 7.16
N HIS A 117 6.50 3.09 7.30
CA HIS A 117 6.56 2.14 6.20
C HIS A 117 5.18 1.92 5.58
N ASP A 118 4.18 1.61 6.39
CA ASP A 118 2.81 1.29 5.92
C ASP A 118 2.16 2.50 5.23
N LEU A 119 2.41 3.72 5.73
CA LEU A 119 1.95 4.94 5.06
C LEU A 119 2.66 5.18 3.73
N ILE A 120 3.95 4.84 3.60
CA ILE A 120 4.67 4.93 2.33
C ILE A 120 4.11 3.92 1.33
N VAL A 121 3.84 2.68 1.76
CA VAL A 121 3.13 1.68 0.92
C VAL A 121 1.81 2.26 0.43
N GLY A 122 1.01 2.82 1.33
CA GLY A 122 -0.24 3.52 0.97
C GLY A 122 -0.03 4.62 -0.06
N CYS A 123 1.02 5.45 0.07
CA CYS A 123 1.33 6.48 -0.93
C CYS A 123 1.70 5.89 -2.30
N VAL A 124 2.50 4.82 -2.33
CA VAL A 124 2.88 4.15 -3.59
C VAL A 124 1.64 3.65 -4.32
N ILE A 125 0.73 2.97 -3.60
CA ILE A 125 -0.49 2.43 -4.19
C ILE A 125 -1.45 3.55 -4.61
N ALA A 126 -1.69 4.55 -3.76
CA ALA A 126 -2.58 5.66 -4.09
C ALA A 126 -2.06 6.46 -5.30
N PHE A 127 -0.75 6.69 -5.40
CA PHE A 127 -0.12 7.34 -6.54
C PHE A 127 -0.28 6.50 -7.82
N GLY A 128 -0.08 5.18 -7.75
CA GLY A 128 -0.29 4.28 -8.88
C GLY A 128 -1.72 4.26 -9.39
N LEU A 129 -2.72 4.28 -8.48
CA LEU A 129 -4.14 4.40 -8.82
C LEU A 129 -4.45 5.76 -9.47
N GLN A 130 -3.92 6.85 -8.91
CA GLN A 130 -4.09 8.21 -9.45
C GLN A 130 -3.53 8.34 -10.88
N GLN A 131 -2.37 7.71 -11.12
CA GLN A 131 -1.73 7.70 -12.44
C GLN A 131 -2.36 6.72 -13.43
N GLY A 132 -3.39 5.97 -13.04
CA GLY A 132 -4.00 4.95 -13.89
C GLY A 132 -3.06 3.79 -14.24
N LYS A 133 -2.05 3.53 -13.41
CA LYS A 133 -1.09 2.42 -13.59
C LYS A 133 -1.54 1.16 -12.86
N ILE A 134 -2.29 1.30 -11.78
CA ILE A 134 -2.81 0.21 -10.97
C ILE A 134 -4.31 0.11 -11.17
N GLY A 135 -4.80 -1.07 -11.54
CA GLY A 135 -6.23 -1.36 -11.71
C GLY A 135 -6.88 -1.78 -10.39
N PHE A 136 -6.25 -2.71 -9.67
CA PHE A 136 -6.64 -3.14 -8.33
C PHE A 136 -5.40 -3.58 -7.53
N PHE A 137 -5.58 -3.79 -6.23
CA PHE A 137 -4.49 -4.22 -5.36
C PHE A 137 -4.98 -5.13 -4.24
N ILE A 138 -4.07 -5.88 -3.63
CA ILE A 138 -4.25 -6.72 -2.44
C ILE A 138 -3.18 -6.30 -1.43
N THR A 139 -3.58 -5.87 -0.25
CA THR A 139 -2.66 -5.42 0.80
C THR A 139 -1.98 -6.60 1.51
N GLU A 140 -0.88 -6.37 2.22
CA GLU A 140 -0.27 -7.38 3.09
C GLU A 140 -1.28 -7.95 4.08
N ARG A 141 -2.16 -7.12 4.62
CA ARG A 141 -3.18 -7.51 5.58
C ARG A 141 -4.23 -8.46 4.99
N GLU A 142 -4.61 -8.27 3.73
CA GLU A 142 -5.51 -9.18 3.01
C GLU A 142 -4.82 -10.52 2.71
N GLN A 143 -3.54 -10.49 2.30
CA GLN A 143 -2.72 -11.69 2.12
C GLN A 143 -2.59 -12.51 3.40
N GLN A 144 -2.61 -11.89 4.60
CA GLN A 144 -2.58 -12.59 5.88
C GLN A 144 -3.82 -13.46 6.10
N LYS A 145 -4.99 -12.99 5.69
CA LYS A 145 -6.26 -13.72 5.86
C LYS A 145 -6.32 -14.98 5.01
N ASP A 146 -5.74 -14.93 3.81
CA ASP A 146 -5.83 -16.02 2.85
C ASP A 146 -4.74 -17.09 3.02
N ASN A 147 -3.64 -16.80 3.72
CA ASN A 147 -2.38 -17.54 3.59
C ASN A 147 -2.00 -18.46 4.75
N GLN A 148 -2.82 -18.76 5.74
CA GLN A 148 -2.47 -19.70 6.82
C GLN A 148 -0.95 -19.81 7.17
N GLY A 149 -0.17 -18.73 6.98
CA GLY A 149 1.25 -18.63 7.35
C GLY A 149 2.28 -19.25 6.41
N LYS A 150 1.90 -19.86 5.29
CA LYS A 150 2.82 -20.66 4.44
C LYS A 150 3.47 -19.91 3.26
N ARG A 151 2.93 -18.78 2.81
CA ARG A 151 3.45 -18.04 1.64
C ARG A 151 4.11 -16.73 2.03
N ARG A 152 5.08 -16.27 1.20
CA ARG A 152 5.64 -14.93 1.38
C ARG A 152 4.55 -13.88 1.18
N ARG A 153 4.46 -12.98 2.15
CA ARG A 153 3.69 -11.74 2.02
C ARG A 153 4.60 -10.64 1.51
N VAL A 154 4.09 -9.85 0.62
CA VAL A 154 4.69 -8.62 0.11
C VAL A 154 3.86 -7.44 0.59
N ASP A 155 4.39 -6.21 0.52
CA ASP A 155 3.67 -5.03 1.03
C ASP A 155 2.34 -4.81 0.30
N ALA A 156 2.29 -5.06 -1.02
CA ALA A 156 1.05 -5.21 -1.78
C ALA A 156 1.27 -6.06 -3.03
N ILE A 157 0.18 -6.67 -3.54
CA ILE A 157 0.13 -7.23 -4.89
C ILE A 157 -0.82 -6.34 -5.70
N CYS A 158 -0.40 -5.89 -6.88
CA CYS A 158 -1.14 -4.97 -7.72
C CYS A 158 -1.34 -5.56 -9.11
N TYR A 159 -2.45 -5.20 -9.76
CA TYR A 159 -2.62 -5.44 -11.18
C TYR A 159 -2.09 -4.23 -11.96
N ASP A 160 -1.02 -4.42 -12.71
CA ASP A 160 -0.43 -3.41 -13.58
C ASP A 160 -1.26 -3.31 -14.87
N LEU A 161 -1.84 -2.13 -15.11
CA LEU A 161 -2.69 -1.91 -16.27
C LEU A 161 -1.89 -1.74 -17.58
N HIS A 162 -0.61 -1.43 -17.51
CA HIS A 162 0.25 -1.29 -18.69
C HIS A 162 0.69 -2.65 -19.22
N ASP A 163 1.22 -3.49 -18.31
CA ASP A 163 1.75 -4.81 -18.67
C ASP A 163 0.67 -5.91 -18.60
N ASN A 164 -0.53 -5.62 -18.09
CA ASN A 164 -1.63 -6.56 -17.87
C ASN A 164 -1.24 -7.76 -17.01
N GLU A 165 -0.47 -7.53 -15.95
CA GLU A 165 0.04 -8.61 -15.10
C GLU A 165 -0.05 -8.27 -13.61
N MET A 166 -0.01 -9.32 -12.77
CA MET A 166 0.12 -9.15 -11.32
C MET A 166 1.56 -8.83 -10.97
N VAL A 167 1.78 -7.78 -10.19
CA VAL A 167 3.09 -7.35 -9.72
C VAL A 167 3.10 -7.21 -8.20
N ALA A 168 4.20 -7.62 -7.57
CA ALA A 168 4.43 -7.37 -6.15
C ALA A 168 5.04 -5.97 -5.96
N VAL A 169 4.55 -5.23 -4.98
CA VAL A 169 5.12 -3.96 -4.51
C VAL A 169 5.84 -4.21 -3.19
N GLU A 170 7.09 -3.77 -3.10
CA GLU A 170 7.90 -3.80 -1.87
C GLU A 170 8.51 -2.43 -1.62
N VAL A 171 8.43 -1.95 -0.39
CA VAL A 171 8.96 -0.65 0.03
C VAL A 171 10.15 -0.85 0.96
N GLU A 172 11.30 -0.36 0.54
CA GLU A 172 12.55 -0.44 1.30
C GLU A 172 12.76 0.84 2.12
N CYS A 173 12.58 0.76 3.43
CA CYS A 173 12.80 1.88 4.35
C CYS A 173 14.14 1.83 5.08
N SER A 174 14.88 0.71 5.00
CA SER A 174 16.16 0.50 5.66
C SER A 174 17.04 -0.49 4.91
N ALA A 175 18.34 -0.47 5.21
CA ALA A 175 19.26 -1.50 4.71
C ALA A 175 18.94 -2.86 5.36
N LYS A 176 18.99 -3.93 4.58
CA LYS A 176 18.82 -5.31 5.05
C LYS A 176 20.16 -6.04 5.07
N THR A 177 20.32 -6.96 6.02
CA THR A 177 21.51 -7.83 6.10
C THR A 177 21.59 -8.78 4.90
N ILE A 178 22.79 -9.25 4.58
CA ILE A 178 23.03 -10.18 3.47
C ILE A 178 22.20 -11.47 3.59
N PRO A 179 22.17 -12.17 4.77
CA PRO A 179 21.33 -13.36 4.91
C PRO A 179 19.85 -13.09 4.66
N HIS A 180 19.35 -11.96 5.15
CA HIS A 180 17.96 -11.58 4.94
C HIS A 180 17.67 -11.29 3.44
N ARG A 181 18.58 -10.64 2.73
CA ARG A 181 18.47 -10.42 1.28
C ARG A 181 18.42 -11.73 0.51
N LEU A 182 19.30 -12.68 0.82
CA LEU A 182 19.30 -14.01 0.20
C LEU A 182 17.97 -14.74 0.41
N ASP A 183 17.45 -14.74 1.64
CA ASP A 183 16.16 -15.34 1.94
C ASP A 183 15.03 -14.67 1.14
N LEU A 184 15.03 -13.33 1.04
CA LEU A 184 14.08 -12.59 0.23
C LEU A 184 14.12 -12.99 -1.25
N LEU A 185 15.29 -13.04 -1.86
CA LEU A 185 15.46 -13.42 -3.26
C LEU A 185 14.94 -14.84 -3.53
N ARG A 186 15.27 -15.80 -2.67
CA ARG A 186 14.76 -17.17 -2.78
C ARG A 186 13.22 -17.22 -2.69
N ARG A 187 12.63 -16.46 -1.79
CA ARG A 187 11.18 -16.38 -1.64
C ARG A 187 10.51 -15.70 -2.84
N TYR A 188 11.12 -14.65 -3.42
CA TYR A 188 10.61 -14.06 -4.67
C TYR A 188 10.62 -15.06 -5.80
N ARG A 189 11.73 -15.80 -5.99
CA ARG A 189 11.80 -16.84 -7.00
C ARG A 189 10.68 -17.87 -6.83
N LYS A 190 10.49 -18.37 -5.61
CA LYS A 190 9.42 -19.32 -5.32
C LYS A 190 8.05 -18.75 -5.63
N ALA A 191 7.76 -17.52 -5.18
CA ALA A 191 6.46 -16.87 -5.40
C ALA A 191 6.13 -16.63 -6.87
N ILE A 192 7.16 -16.34 -7.70
CA ILE A 192 7.03 -16.11 -9.14
C ILE A 192 6.93 -17.44 -9.88
N SER A 193 7.92 -18.35 -9.68
CA SER A 193 8.06 -19.56 -10.51
C SER A 193 7.17 -20.70 -10.05
N ASP A 194 7.07 -20.94 -8.73
CA ASP A 194 6.41 -22.13 -8.20
C ASP A 194 4.95 -21.83 -7.82
N ASP A 195 4.73 -20.70 -7.14
CA ASP A 195 3.42 -20.34 -6.60
C ASP A 195 2.59 -19.49 -7.57
N ASN A 196 3.19 -18.94 -8.62
CA ASN A 196 2.56 -18.06 -9.65
C ASN A 196 1.69 -16.94 -9.06
N LEU A 197 2.19 -16.29 -7.99
CA LEU A 197 1.44 -15.26 -7.26
C LEU A 197 1.49 -13.89 -7.96
N TYR A 198 2.62 -13.59 -8.60
CA TYR A 198 2.88 -12.38 -9.36
C TYR A 198 4.05 -12.62 -10.33
N HIS A 199 4.17 -11.78 -11.36
CA HIS A 199 5.18 -11.92 -12.39
C HIS A 199 6.47 -11.14 -12.10
N LYS A 200 6.35 -10.00 -11.42
CA LYS A 200 7.46 -9.09 -11.10
C LYS A 200 7.40 -8.59 -9.68
N VAL A 201 8.54 -8.15 -9.17
CA VAL A 201 8.66 -7.40 -7.91
C VAL A 201 9.14 -6.00 -8.21
N LEU A 202 8.35 -5.00 -7.83
CA LEU A 202 8.67 -3.58 -7.95
C LEU A 202 9.18 -3.06 -6.60
N ILE A 203 10.46 -2.71 -6.53
CA ILE A 203 11.10 -2.22 -5.30
C ILE A 203 11.09 -0.70 -5.30
N TYR A 204 10.39 -0.12 -4.35
CA TYR A 204 10.29 1.31 -4.10
C TYR A 204 11.04 1.72 -2.84
N SER A 205 11.36 3.01 -2.70
CA SER A 205 11.80 3.61 -1.45
C SER A 205 11.53 5.11 -1.43
N HIS A 206 11.43 5.64 -0.23
CA HIS A 206 11.42 7.08 0.03
C HIS A 206 12.79 7.74 -0.16
N LYS A 207 13.88 6.95 -0.22
CA LYS A 207 15.25 7.44 -0.43
C LYS A 207 15.93 6.66 -1.56
N ARG A 208 16.37 7.39 -2.57
CA ARG A 208 17.08 6.81 -3.72
C ARG A 208 18.23 5.87 -3.32
N ARG A 209 18.95 6.20 -2.23
CA ARG A 209 20.06 5.37 -1.74
C ARG A 209 19.62 3.94 -1.39
N TYR A 210 18.46 3.74 -0.78
CA TYR A 210 18.00 2.40 -0.41
C TYR A 210 17.66 1.55 -1.62
N VAL A 211 17.06 2.14 -2.67
CA VAL A 211 16.81 1.43 -3.92
C VAL A 211 18.15 1.03 -4.58
N LYS A 212 19.12 1.98 -4.66
CA LYS A 212 20.45 1.69 -5.21
C LYS A 212 21.22 0.63 -4.41
N ASP A 213 21.15 0.68 -3.09
CA ASP A 213 21.79 -0.32 -2.24
C ASP A 213 21.13 -1.69 -2.41
N ALA A 214 19.80 -1.75 -2.50
CA ALA A 214 19.08 -2.98 -2.78
C ALA A 214 19.50 -3.57 -4.13
N GLU A 215 19.52 -2.77 -5.20
CA GLU A 215 19.94 -3.17 -6.53
C GLU A 215 21.38 -3.70 -6.54
N ARG A 216 22.33 -2.93 -5.98
CA ARG A 216 23.75 -3.31 -5.90
C ARG A 216 23.98 -4.60 -5.12
N VAL A 217 23.30 -4.76 -3.97
CA VAL A 217 23.48 -5.95 -3.14
C VAL A 217 22.83 -7.17 -3.80
N ASN A 218 21.62 -7.02 -4.34
CA ASN A 218 20.94 -8.11 -5.02
C ASN A 218 21.74 -8.60 -6.24
N SER A 219 22.24 -7.69 -7.08
CA SER A 219 23.10 -8.03 -8.23
C SER A 219 24.33 -8.83 -7.81
N LYS A 220 25.03 -8.41 -6.73
CA LYS A 220 26.17 -9.16 -6.19
C LYS A 220 25.80 -10.54 -5.65
N LEU A 221 24.59 -10.70 -5.12
CA LEU A 221 24.14 -11.97 -4.57
C LEU A 221 23.71 -12.95 -5.67
N THR A 222 23.07 -12.45 -6.72
CA THR A 222 22.59 -13.27 -7.84
C THR A 222 23.73 -13.70 -8.78
N SER A 223 24.80 -12.91 -8.91
CA SER A 223 25.96 -13.24 -9.72
C SER A 223 26.92 -14.25 -9.08
N LYS A 224 26.73 -14.61 -7.79
CA LYS A 224 27.58 -15.62 -7.11
C LYS A 224 27.01 -17.03 -7.30
N GLU A 225 27.71 -17.90 -8.00
CA GLU A 225 27.34 -19.32 -8.23
C GLU A 225 27.03 -20.07 -6.92
N ALA A 226 27.82 -19.81 -5.86
CA ALA A 226 27.61 -20.41 -4.54
C ALA A 226 26.22 -20.15 -3.92
N ASN A 227 25.51 -19.10 -4.37
CA ASN A 227 24.16 -18.79 -3.89
C ASN A 227 23.07 -19.56 -4.64
N GLN A 228 23.40 -20.22 -5.75
CA GLN A 228 22.47 -20.98 -6.59
C GLN A 228 21.25 -20.15 -7.04
N LEU A 229 21.49 -18.85 -7.33
CA LEU A 229 20.49 -17.92 -7.83
C LEU A 229 20.72 -17.66 -9.31
N ASP A 230 19.63 -17.63 -10.08
CA ASP A 230 19.67 -17.31 -11.50
C ASP A 230 19.69 -15.80 -11.71
N GLU A 231 20.83 -15.25 -12.11
CA GLU A 231 21.02 -13.81 -12.32
C GLU A 231 20.06 -13.25 -13.39
N MET A 232 19.87 -13.99 -14.48
CA MET A 232 19.01 -13.56 -15.58
C MET A 232 17.55 -13.51 -15.13
N PHE A 233 17.10 -14.52 -14.40
CA PHE A 233 15.77 -14.52 -13.78
C PHE A 233 15.53 -13.27 -12.95
N PHE A 234 16.47 -12.90 -12.07
CA PHE A 234 16.29 -11.75 -11.20
C PHE A 234 16.38 -10.40 -11.93
N LYS A 235 17.16 -10.28 -13.00
CA LYS A 235 17.18 -9.11 -13.88
C LYS A 235 15.84 -8.90 -14.60
N GLU A 236 15.21 -9.99 -14.98
CA GLU A 236 13.89 -9.96 -15.63
C GLU A 236 12.78 -9.58 -14.65
N HIS A 237 12.73 -10.21 -13.49
CA HIS A 237 11.59 -10.16 -12.59
C HIS A 237 11.69 -9.15 -11.44
N ILE A 238 12.88 -8.60 -11.13
CA ILE A 238 13.01 -7.54 -10.11
C ILE A 238 13.30 -6.20 -10.77
N LYS A 239 12.43 -5.23 -10.53
CA LYS A 239 12.56 -3.85 -11.03
C LYS A 239 12.75 -2.88 -9.88
N TYR A 240 13.77 -2.04 -9.99
CA TYR A 240 14.09 -1.00 -9.01
C TYR A 240 13.52 0.34 -9.49
N ILE A 241 12.57 0.88 -8.75
CA ILE A 241 11.78 2.02 -9.20
C ILE A 241 12.37 3.34 -8.67
N TYR A 242 12.94 4.12 -9.58
CA TYR A 242 13.56 5.43 -9.32
C TYR A 242 12.63 6.59 -9.69
N ASN A 243 11.35 6.51 -9.35
CA ASN A 243 10.40 7.57 -9.65
C ASN A 243 10.71 8.81 -8.82
N LYS A 244 11.27 9.86 -9.45
CA LYS A 244 11.69 11.10 -8.78
C LYS A 244 10.50 11.87 -8.22
N GLU A 245 9.37 11.88 -8.91
CA GLU A 245 8.16 12.56 -8.49
C GLU A 245 7.59 11.92 -7.24
N LEU A 246 7.43 10.59 -7.24
CA LEU A 246 6.96 9.84 -6.08
C LEU A 246 7.90 9.98 -4.89
N ILE A 247 9.23 9.91 -5.09
CA ILE A 247 10.22 10.08 -4.03
C ILE A 247 10.13 11.48 -3.42
N ALA A 248 10.05 12.53 -4.25
CA ALA A 248 9.92 13.90 -3.78
C ALA A 248 8.59 14.12 -3.02
N LEU A 249 7.51 13.56 -3.54
CA LEU A 249 6.19 13.61 -2.91
C LEU A 249 6.20 12.95 -1.54
N ILE A 250 6.74 11.73 -1.42
CA ILE A 250 6.86 11.03 -0.14
C ILE A 250 7.75 11.81 0.82
N TYR A 251 8.92 12.29 0.36
CA TYR A 251 9.85 13.06 1.19
C TYR A 251 9.20 14.33 1.75
N ASN A 252 8.43 15.05 0.95
CA ASN A 252 7.75 16.28 1.38
C ASN A 252 6.58 16.02 2.33
N LYS A 253 5.93 14.85 2.24
CA LYS A 253 4.77 14.50 3.07
C LYS A 253 5.14 13.78 4.36
N PHE A 254 6.25 13.05 4.36
CA PHE A 254 6.72 12.30 5.53
C PHE A 254 8.04 12.86 6.05
N TRP A 255 8.05 13.21 7.33
CA TRP A 255 9.29 13.51 8.04
C TRP A 255 10.10 12.23 8.17
N LEU A 256 11.04 12.08 7.26
CA LEU A 256 11.99 10.97 7.27
C LEU A 256 13.35 11.56 7.61
N HIS A 257 13.69 11.50 8.88
CA HIS A 257 15.03 11.85 9.37
C HIS A 257 16.06 10.78 8.96
#